data_c8e9945d9d4a761dafce74dfd84f5332
#
_entry.id   c8e9945d9d4a761dafce74dfd84f5332
#
_cell.length_a   1.000
_cell.length_b   1.000
_cell.length_c   1.000
_cell.angle_alpha   90.00
_cell.angle_beta   90.00
_cell.angle_gamma   90.00
#
_symmetry.space_group_name_H-M   'P 1'
#
loop_
_entity.id
_entity.type
_entity.pdbx_description
1 polymer ?
#
loop_
_entity_poly.entity_id
_entity_poly.type
_entity_poly.pdbx_seq_one_letter_code
_entity_poly.pdbx_strand_id
1 'polypeptide(L)'
;MYRILIADDEPIERKVISKKIQEFFPGQTKVFQAENGREAIEIFEREKCDIVLIDIEMPGMNGLDAAERIRGMNRECSIIFLTAFDEFNYA
;
A
#
# COMPACT_ATOMS: atom_id res chain seq x y z
N MET A 1 -7.03 6.40 -15.16
CA MET A 1 -7.37 6.21 -13.74
C MET A 1 -6.21 5.54 -13.03
N TYR A 2 -5.76 6.11 -11.94
CA TYR A 2 -4.67 5.53 -11.16
C TYR A 2 -5.15 4.37 -10.31
N ARG A 3 -4.41 3.29 -10.31
CA ARG A 3 -4.68 2.12 -9.49
C ARG A 3 -3.76 2.16 -8.28
N ILE A 4 -4.36 2.24 -7.11
CA ILE A 4 -3.63 2.43 -5.85
C ILE A 4 -3.87 1.23 -4.95
N LEU A 5 -2.78 0.64 -4.45
CA LEU A 5 -2.85 -0.46 -3.49
C LEU A 5 -2.48 0.05 -2.11
N ILE A 6 -3.31 -0.24 -1.13
CA ILE A 6 -3.03 0.07 0.27
C ILE A 6 -2.85 -1.25 0.99
N ALA A 7 -1.66 -1.47 1.56
CA ALA A 7 -1.35 -2.68 2.30
C ALA A 7 -1.04 -2.33 3.75
N ASP A 8 -1.90 -2.78 4.65
CA ASP A 8 -1.81 -2.51 6.08
C ASP A 8 -2.62 -3.58 6.80
N ASP A 9 -2.12 -4.12 7.89
CA ASP A 9 -2.82 -5.17 8.62
C ASP A 9 -3.99 -4.65 9.46
N GLU A 10 -4.10 -3.35 9.64
CA GLU A 10 -5.19 -2.74 10.38
C GLU A 10 -6.31 -2.26 9.46
N PRO A 11 -7.51 -2.90 9.55
CA PRO A 11 -8.63 -2.53 8.66
C PRO A 11 -9.05 -1.08 8.75
N ILE A 12 -9.00 -0.51 9.96
CA ILE A 12 -9.40 0.88 10.16
C ILE A 12 -8.47 1.84 9.43
N GLU A 13 -7.15 1.58 9.50
CA GLU A 13 -6.19 2.42 8.80
C GLU A 13 -6.37 2.35 7.30
N ARG A 14 -6.59 1.15 6.75
CA ARG A 14 -6.84 1.01 5.32
C ARG A 14 -8.08 1.78 4.90
N LYS A 15 -9.14 1.70 5.70
CA LYS A 15 -10.38 2.38 5.40
C LYS A 15 -10.23 3.89 5.40
N VAL A 16 -9.52 4.42 6.41
CA VAL A 16 -9.29 5.86 6.53
C VAL A 16 -8.49 6.38 5.34
N ILE A 17 -7.40 5.69 4.99
CA ILE A 17 -6.54 6.10 3.88
C ILE A 17 -7.32 6.04 2.57
N SER A 18 -8.05 4.96 2.35
CA SER A 18 -8.85 4.78 1.14
C SER A 18 -9.87 5.91 0.99
N LYS A 19 -10.53 6.26 2.08
CA LYS A 19 -11.53 7.32 2.06
C LYS A 19 -10.89 8.68 1.73
N LYS A 20 -9.74 8.97 2.31
CA LYS A 20 -9.04 10.22 2.03
C LYS A 20 -8.61 10.31 0.57
N ILE A 21 -8.11 9.23 0.03
CA ILE A 21 -7.71 9.21 -1.38
C ILE A 21 -8.90 9.50 -2.27
N GLN A 22 -10.04 8.89 -1.99
CA GLN A 22 -11.24 9.10 -2.79
C GLN A 22 -11.79 10.51 -2.64
N GLU A 23 -11.66 11.11 -1.46
CA GLU A 23 -12.09 12.47 -1.23
C GLU A 23 -11.22 13.50 -1.95
N PHE A 24 -9.90 13.30 -1.95
CA PHE A 24 -8.98 14.23 -2.59
C PHE A 24 -8.90 14.07 -4.10
N PHE A 25 -9.17 12.86 -4.59
CA PHE A 25 -9.05 12.56 -6.01
C PHE A 25 -10.31 11.86 -6.52
N PRO A 26 -11.47 12.52 -6.42
CA PRO A 26 -12.73 11.86 -6.80
C PRO A 26 -12.76 11.48 -8.27
N GLY A 27 -13.13 10.24 -8.53
CA GLY A 27 -13.25 9.74 -9.89
C GLY A 27 -11.95 9.50 -10.63
N GLN A 28 -10.80 9.68 -9.97
CA GLN A 28 -9.50 9.55 -10.61
C GLN A 28 -8.71 8.33 -10.17
N THR A 29 -9.20 7.61 -9.16
CA THR A 29 -8.46 6.50 -8.59
C THR A 29 -9.32 5.27 -8.40
N LYS A 30 -8.68 4.12 -8.48
CA LYS A 30 -9.29 2.85 -8.08
C LYS A 30 -8.40 2.29 -6.97
N VAL A 31 -8.99 2.07 -5.80
CA VAL A 31 -8.25 1.69 -4.60
C VAL A 31 -8.47 0.21 -4.28
N PHE A 32 -7.38 -0.49 -4.04
CA PHE A 32 -7.37 -1.89 -3.61
C PHE A 32 -6.76 -1.97 -2.23
N GLN A 33 -7.21 -2.92 -1.43
CA GLN A 33 -6.71 -3.08 -0.07
C GLN A 33 -6.18 -4.49 0.15
N ALA A 34 -5.04 -4.58 0.84
CA ALA A 34 -4.43 -5.83 1.23
C ALA A 34 -4.13 -5.80 2.74
N GLU A 35 -4.27 -6.92 3.41
CA GLU A 35 -4.04 -6.99 4.85
C GLU A 35 -2.69 -7.59 5.24
N ASN A 36 -1.93 -8.05 4.26
CA ASN A 36 -0.59 -8.59 4.49
C ASN A 36 0.24 -8.51 3.21
N GLY A 37 1.53 -8.81 3.34
CA GLY A 37 2.46 -8.69 2.22
C GLY A 37 2.17 -9.62 1.07
N ARG A 38 1.75 -10.85 1.35
CA ARG A 38 1.44 -11.83 0.31
C ARG A 38 0.25 -11.35 -0.53
N GLU A 39 -0.81 -10.92 0.16
CA GLU A 39 -1.99 -10.40 -0.53
C GLU A 39 -1.65 -9.15 -1.35
N ALA A 40 -0.78 -8.29 -0.81
CA ALA A 40 -0.34 -7.10 -1.53
C ALA A 40 0.31 -7.47 -2.85
N ILE A 41 1.20 -8.47 -2.84
CA ILE A 41 1.88 -8.91 -4.05
C ILE A 41 0.88 -9.49 -5.05
N GLU A 42 -0.05 -10.31 -4.58
CA GLU A 42 -1.06 -10.92 -5.43
C GLU A 42 -1.94 -9.86 -6.12
N ILE A 43 -2.39 -8.88 -5.35
CA ILE A 43 -3.23 -7.81 -5.88
C ILE A 43 -2.42 -6.94 -6.85
N PHE A 44 -1.20 -6.59 -6.48
CA PHE A 44 -0.35 -5.78 -7.34
C PHE A 44 -0.16 -6.44 -8.71
N GLU A 45 0.14 -7.72 -8.71
CA GLU A 45 0.36 -8.47 -9.94
C GLU A 45 -0.90 -8.56 -10.79
N ARG A 46 -2.03 -8.84 -10.14
CA ARG A 46 -3.31 -9.00 -10.85
C ARG A 46 -3.83 -7.68 -11.39
N GLU A 47 -3.78 -6.63 -10.58
CA GLU A 47 -4.37 -5.34 -10.90
C GLU A 47 -3.40 -4.33 -11.51
N LYS A 48 -2.12 -4.63 -11.52
CA LYS A 48 -1.08 -3.77 -12.08
C LYS A 48 -1.17 -2.34 -11.55
N CYS A 49 -1.00 -2.23 -10.23
CA CYS A 49 -1.15 -0.94 -9.55
C CYS A 49 -0.04 0.04 -9.90
N ASP A 50 -0.38 1.32 -9.90
CA ASP A 50 0.55 2.39 -10.20
C ASP A 50 1.25 2.91 -8.96
N ILE A 51 0.55 2.89 -7.83
CA ILE A 51 1.02 3.42 -6.55
C ILE A 51 0.73 2.40 -5.46
N VAL A 52 1.71 2.17 -4.60
CA VAL A 52 1.58 1.25 -3.48
C VAL A 52 1.88 2.00 -2.19
N LEU A 53 0.91 2.01 -1.29
CA LEU A 53 1.06 2.54 0.06
C LEU A 53 1.13 1.32 0.96
N ILE A 54 2.27 1.08 1.60
CA ILE A 54 2.50 -0.16 2.32
C ILE A 54 3.10 0.06 3.70
N ASP A 55 2.48 -0.55 4.70
CA ASP A 55 2.98 -0.55 6.06
C ASP A 55 4.20 -1.45 6.16
N ILE A 56 5.22 -1.00 6.87
CA ILE A 56 6.43 -1.78 7.06
C ILE A 56 6.16 -2.97 7.96
N GLU A 57 5.44 -2.76 9.05
CA GLU A 57 5.18 -3.82 10.03
C GLU A 57 3.87 -4.54 9.76
N MET A 58 3.99 -5.72 9.17
CA MET A 58 2.85 -6.59 8.93
C MET A 58 3.21 -8.01 9.31
N PRO A 59 2.23 -8.80 9.80
CA PRO A 59 2.51 -10.20 10.16
C PRO A 59 2.87 -11.01 8.92
N GLY A 60 3.78 -11.97 9.11
CA GLY A 60 4.28 -12.78 8.02
C GLY A 60 5.32 -12.03 7.21
N MET A 61 5.02 -11.73 5.96
CA MET A 61 5.92 -10.95 5.11
C MET A 61 5.78 -9.48 5.46
N ASN A 62 6.86 -8.84 5.89
CA ASN A 62 6.81 -7.42 6.21
C ASN A 62 6.77 -6.55 4.96
N GLY A 63 6.48 -5.26 5.15
CA GLY A 63 6.31 -4.34 4.05
C GLY A 63 7.56 -4.12 3.21
N LEU A 64 8.74 -4.19 3.82
CA LEU A 64 9.99 -4.01 3.09
C LEU A 64 10.21 -5.16 2.11
N ASP A 65 9.97 -6.39 2.56
CA ASP A 65 10.12 -7.56 1.69
C ASP A 65 9.09 -7.57 0.57
N ALA A 66 7.85 -7.21 0.88
CA ALA A 66 6.81 -7.12 -0.12
C ALA A 66 7.13 -6.05 -1.16
N ALA A 67 7.60 -4.89 -0.70
CA ALA A 67 7.97 -3.80 -1.60
C ALA A 67 9.12 -4.19 -2.52
N GLU A 68 10.10 -4.93 -2.01
CA GLU A 68 11.21 -5.39 -2.82
C GLU A 68 10.73 -6.31 -3.94
N ARG A 69 9.80 -7.20 -3.65
CA ARG A 69 9.24 -8.08 -4.67
C ARG A 69 8.41 -7.30 -5.69
N ILE A 70 7.64 -6.34 -5.22
CA ILE A 70 6.85 -5.49 -6.11
C ILE A 70 7.76 -4.69 -7.03
N ARG A 71 8.84 -4.14 -6.48
CA ARG A 71 9.82 -3.39 -7.28
C ARG A 71 10.48 -4.27 -8.33
N GLY A 72 10.68 -5.54 -8.04
CA GLY A 72 11.20 -6.50 -9.00
C GLY A 72 10.26 -6.77 -10.16
N MET A 73 8.95 -6.61 -9.94
CA MET A 73 7.94 -6.82 -10.97
C MET A 73 7.71 -5.56 -11.81
N ASN A 74 7.88 -4.38 -11.22
CA ASN A 74 7.64 -3.13 -11.92
C ASN A 74 8.50 -2.03 -11.33
N ARG A 75 9.43 -1.51 -12.14
CA ARG A 75 10.36 -0.47 -11.71
C ARG A 75 9.77 0.93 -11.73
N GLU A 76 8.63 1.10 -12.38
CA GLU A 76 8.04 2.42 -12.57
C GLU A 76 6.95 2.77 -11.57
N CYS A 77 6.43 1.80 -10.82
CA CYS A 77 5.41 2.10 -9.82
C CYS A 77 6.01 2.90 -8.67
N SER A 78 5.18 3.70 -8.03
CA SER A 78 5.58 4.45 -6.84
C SER A 78 5.27 3.62 -5.61
N ILE A 79 6.24 3.50 -4.71
CA ILE A 79 6.07 2.79 -3.45
C ILE A 79 6.29 3.78 -2.32
N ILE A 80 5.29 3.94 -1.47
CA ILE A 80 5.34 4.84 -0.33
C ILE A 80 5.13 4.01 0.92
N PHE A 81 6.06 4.09 1.86
CA PHE A 81 5.94 3.37 3.11
C PHE A 81 5.13 4.15 4.11
N LEU A 82 4.23 3.44 4.79
CA LEU A 82 3.44 3.99 5.87
C LEU A 82 4.14 3.63 7.18
N THR A 83 4.30 4.59 8.06
CA THR A 83 4.90 4.34 9.36
C THR A 83 3.95 4.78 10.44
N ALA A 84 4.02 4.11 11.60
CA ALA A 84 3.25 4.54 12.74
C ALA A 84 3.76 5.90 13.22
N PHE A 85 2.85 6.71 13.75
CA PHE A 85 3.20 8.03 14.24
C PHE A 85 4.36 8.01 15.22
N ASP A 86 4.41 6.99 16.08
CA ASP A 86 5.46 6.87 17.08
C ASP A 86 6.86 6.78 16.47
N GLU A 87 6.97 6.22 15.29
CA GLU A 87 8.26 6.06 14.62
C GLU A 87 8.85 7.39 14.16
N PHE A 88 8.00 8.35 13.87
CA PHE A 88 8.46 9.68 13.49
C PHE A 88 9.06 10.44 14.66
N ASN A 89 8.74 10.08 15.87
CA ASN A 89 9.21 10.79 17.05
C ASN A 89 10.60 10.38 17.50
N TYR A 90 11.22 9.45 16.83
CA TYR A 90 12.57 9.01 17.14
C TYR A 90 13.63 9.94 16.61
N ALA A 91 13.27 10.86 15.83
CA ALA A 91 14.26 11.81 15.27
C ALA A 91 14.77 12.83 16.31
#